data_96f0cc29bce74f03d64d4454cf98c1d0
#
_entry.id   96f0cc29bce74f03d64d4454cf98c1d0
#
_cell.length_a   1.000
_cell.length_b   1.000
_cell.length_c   1.000
_cell.angle_alpha   90.00
_cell.angle_beta   90.00
_cell.angle_gamma   90.00
#
_symmetry.space_group_name_H-M   'P 1'
#
loop_
_entity.id
_entity.type
_entity.pdbx_description
1 polymer ?
#
loop_
_entity_poly.entity_id
_entity_poly.type
_entity_poly.pdbx_seq_one_letter_code
_entity_poly.pdbx_strand_id
1 'polypeptide(L)'
;MNLSSCYLEDTELPFIGYDYYPTGLGTYVEYQVDSVWQDDQIGPIGSAEAHYFLRDVNESSFVDEEGRPAIRVERYSKQNQLGGFSNIKDIWYRTRTSKIAEQNEENVVFIKHNFPVKEGKTWDGNSKNTLQTLQLIYRQTNIPKVWDYEYKNVHEPYTINGFTFDSTITVLQLDRTATLGLSVFAQEVYAKGIGLVHKQLNVIDIQLPTFGDPFDTDTFGFQYEMVVTDFGQ
;
A
#
# COMPACT_ATOMS: atom_id res chain seq x y z
N MET A 1 1.55 56.57 -28.19
CA MET A 1 1.03 55.82 -27.03
C MET A 1 1.14 54.35 -27.37
N ASN A 2 2.13 53.65 -26.81
CA ASN A 2 2.25 52.19 -26.98
C ASN A 2 1.47 51.54 -25.85
N LEU A 3 0.37 50.85 -26.17
CA LEU A 3 -0.35 49.97 -25.25
C LEU A 3 0.44 48.66 -25.20
N SER A 4 1.18 48.46 -24.11
CA SER A 4 1.79 47.17 -23.78
C SER A 4 0.67 46.26 -23.31
N SER A 5 0.31 45.25 -24.09
CA SER A 5 -0.59 44.17 -23.69
C SER A 5 0.13 43.29 -22.69
N CYS A 6 -0.29 43.29 -21.42
CA CYS A 6 0.10 42.24 -20.48
C CYS A 6 -0.53 40.93 -20.95
N TYR A 7 0.27 40.05 -21.51
CA TYR A 7 -0.08 38.63 -21.60
C TYR A 7 -0.09 38.07 -20.18
N LEU A 8 -1.27 37.70 -19.69
CA LEU A 8 -1.35 36.79 -18.55
C LEU A 8 -0.81 35.46 -19.06
N GLU A 9 0.34 35.03 -18.57
CA GLU A 9 0.76 33.63 -18.70
C GLU A 9 -0.34 32.77 -18.06
N ASP A 10 -0.92 31.88 -18.84
CA ASP A 10 -1.78 30.80 -18.31
C ASP A 10 -0.90 29.98 -17.37
N THR A 11 -0.94 30.31 -16.08
CA THR A 11 -0.33 29.48 -15.05
C THR A 11 -1.16 28.23 -14.94
N GLU A 12 -0.73 27.14 -15.57
CA GLU A 12 -1.32 25.83 -15.32
C GLU A 12 -1.41 25.60 -13.81
N LEU A 13 -2.60 25.22 -13.34
CA LEU A 13 -2.79 24.91 -11.92
C LEU A 13 -1.82 23.79 -11.53
N PRO A 14 -1.13 23.92 -10.42
CA PRO A 14 -0.17 22.90 -10.00
C PRO A 14 -0.85 21.53 -9.86
N PHE A 15 -0.24 20.52 -10.42
CA PHE A 15 -0.72 19.14 -10.30
C PHE A 15 -0.67 18.71 -8.83
N ILE A 16 -1.82 18.34 -8.28
CA ILE A 16 -1.93 17.94 -6.87
C ILE A 16 -1.79 16.42 -6.70
N GLY A 17 -2.29 15.62 -7.64
CA GLY A 17 -2.20 14.17 -7.65
C GLY A 17 -3.32 13.44 -6.93
N TYR A 18 -4.47 14.09 -6.71
CA TYR A 18 -5.63 13.45 -6.10
C TYR A 18 -6.14 12.25 -6.89
N ASP A 19 -5.89 12.23 -8.20
CA ASP A 19 -6.34 11.17 -9.11
C ASP A 19 -5.69 9.81 -8.81
N TYR A 20 -4.57 9.78 -8.09
CA TYR A 20 -3.94 8.53 -7.66
C TYR A 20 -4.61 7.90 -6.43
N TYR A 21 -5.51 8.65 -5.78
CA TYR A 21 -6.30 8.13 -4.66
C TYR A 21 -7.78 8.46 -4.87
N PRO A 22 -8.46 7.80 -5.82
CA PRO A 22 -9.84 8.07 -6.17
C PRO A 22 -10.78 7.73 -5.02
N THR A 23 -11.84 8.54 -4.88
CA THR A 23 -12.89 8.40 -3.87
C THR A 23 -14.28 8.25 -4.49
N GLY A 24 -14.36 7.89 -5.78
CA GLY A 24 -15.62 7.65 -6.48
C GLY A 24 -16.37 6.46 -5.88
N LEU A 25 -17.66 6.61 -5.59
CA LEU A 25 -18.50 5.52 -5.10
C LEU A 25 -18.81 4.52 -6.21
N GLY A 26 -18.91 3.24 -5.83
CA GLY A 26 -19.14 2.12 -6.75
C GLY A 26 -17.89 1.65 -7.49
N THR A 27 -16.78 2.40 -7.43
CA THR A 27 -15.52 1.95 -8.03
C THR A 27 -14.94 0.78 -7.26
N TYR A 28 -14.34 -0.17 -7.99
CA TYR A 28 -13.66 -1.33 -7.40
C TYR A 28 -12.32 -1.61 -8.06
N VAL A 29 -11.46 -2.30 -7.32
CA VAL A 29 -10.23 -2.90 -7.83
C VAL A 29 -10.15 -4.33 -7.30
N GLU A 30 -9.86 -5.28 -8.20
CA GLU A 30 -9.60 -6.67 -7.86
C GLU A 30 -8.11 -6.97 -7.89
N TYR A 31 -7.70 -7.89 -7.03
CA TYR A 31 -6.30 -8.27 -6.90
C TYR A 31 -6.16 -9.79 -6.79
N GLN A 32 -5.08 -10.30 -7.36
CA GLN A 32 -4.49 -11.56 -6.97
C GLN A 32 -3.52 -11.29 -5.83
N VAL A 33 -3.53 -12.13 -4.82
CA VAL A 33 -2.64 -12.05 -3.66
C VAL A 33 -1.86 -13.35 -3.54
N ASP A 34 -0.55 -13.20 -3.46
CA ASP A 34 0.38 -14.26 -3.13
C ASP A 34 1.10 -13.90 -1.83
N SER A 35 1.11 -14.81 -0.88
CA SER A 35 1.83 -14.62 0.37
C SER A 35 2.55 -15.89 0.79
N VAL A 36 3.76 -15.69 1.32
CA VAL A 36 4.58 -16.74 1.93
C VAL A 36 4.88 -16.34 3.36
N TRP A 37 4.50 -17.19 4.28
CA TRP A 37 4.85 -17.06 5.68
C TRP A 37 6.01 -17.99 6.01
N GLN A 38 7.04 -17.47 6.66
CA GLN A 38 8.23 -18.22 7.08
C GLN A 38 8.34 -18.21 8.59
N ASP A 39 8.43 -19.39 9.17
CA ASP A 39 8.67 -19.60 10.59
C ASP A 39 9.25 -21.01 10.75
N ASP A 40 10.55 -21.11 10.97
CA ASP A 40 11.27 -22.37 11.07
C ASP A 40 10.79 -23.26 12.24
N GLN A 41 9.91 -22.75 13.09
CA GLN A 41 9.22 -23.50 14.15
C GLN A 41 7.89 -24.10 13.71
N ILE A 42 7.37 -23.74 12.52
CA ILE A 42 6.11 -24.28 11.98
C ILE A 42 6.37 -25.55 11.16
N GLY A 43 6.64 -26.66 11.85
CA GLY A 43 6.74 -27.98 11.22
C GLY A 43 7.99 -28.16 10.32
N PRO A 44 8.08 -29.31 9.61
CA PRO A 44 9.30 -29.69 8.91
C PRO A 44 9.62 -28.88 7.63
N ILE A 45 8.75 -27.94 7.20
CA ILE A 45 8.93 -27.16 5.98
C ILE A 45 9.18 -25.68 6.29
N GLY A 46 8.91 -25.21 7.52
CA GLY A 46 9.18 -23.83 7.94
C GLY A 46 8.45 -22.71 7.14
N SER A 47 7.52 -23.05 6.25
CA SER A 47 6.79 -22.07 5.45
C SER A 47 5.34 -22.48 5.18
N ALA A 48 4.47 -21.48 5.02
CA ALA A 48 3.10 -21.64 4.57
C ALA A 48 2.83 -20.63 3.42
N GLU A 49 2.24 -21.12 2.33
CA GLU A 49 1.88 -20.30 1.18
C GLU A 49 0.37 -20.10 1.12
N ALA A 50 -0.07 -18.91 0.72
CA ALA A 50 -1.47 -18.64 0.42
C ALA A 50 -1.59 -17.87 -0.89
N HIS A 51 -2.55 -18.33 -1.71
CA HIS A 51 -2.94 -17.72 -2.96
C HIS A 51 -4.45 -17.49 -2.93
N TYR A 52 -4.89 -16.24 -3.13
CA TYR A 52 -6.30 -15.87 -3.09
C TYR A 52 -6.56 -14.56 -3.84
N PHE A 53 -7.82 -14.16 -3.95
CA PHE A 53 -8.22 -12.94 -4.62
C PHE A 53 -8.96 -12.02 -3.67
N LEU A 54 -8.74 -10.72 -3.84
CA LEU A 54 -9.43 -9.65 -3.12
C LEU A 54 -10.17 -8.73 -4.09
N ARG A 55 -11.25 -8.13 -3.64
CA ARG A 55 -11.91 -6.99 -4.29
C ARG A 55 -12.17 -5.92 -3.25
N ASP A 56 -11.64 -4.73 -3.47
CA ASP A 56 -11.92 -3.55 -2.68
C ASP A 56 -12.97 -2.69 -3.42
N VAL A 57 -14.06 -2.36 -2.75
CA VAL A 57 -15.16 -1.57 -3.30
C VAL A 57 -15.32 -0.29 -2.47
N ASN A 58 -15.33 0.86 -3.11
CA ASN A 58 -15.75 2.13 -2.50
C ASN A 58 -17.28 2.13 -2.37
N GLU A 59 -17.80 1.60 -1.26
CA GLU A 59 -19.24 1.27 -1.13
C GLU A 59 -20.09 2.50 -0.84
N SER A 60 -19.75 3.27 0.20
CA SER A 60 -20.55 4.42 0.63
C SER A 60 -19.67 5.53 1.20
N SER A 61 -20.26 6.72 1.35
CA SER A 61 -19.63 7.85 1.99
C SER A 61 -20.27 8.15 3.34
N PHE A 62 -19.48 8.64 4.27
CA PHE A 62 -19.94 9.09 5.59
C PHE A 62 -19.05 10.25 6.08
N VAL A 63 -19.35 10.77 7.25
CA VAL A 63 -18.52 11.75 7.94
C VAL A 63 -17.86 11.06 9.12
N ASP A 64 -16.53 11.12 9.21
CA ASP A 64 -15.77 10.49 10.30
C ASP A 64 -15.89 11.31 11.61
N GLU A 65 -15.29 10.80 12.69
CA GLU A 65 -15.33 11.44 14.01
C GLU A 65 -14.61 12.81 14.06
N GLU A 66 -13.72 13.07 13.09
CA GLU A 66 -13.05 14.38 12.94
C GLU A 66 -13.85 15.35 12.04
N GLY A 67 -15.05 14.94 11.58
CA GLY A 67 -15.91 15.75 10.71
C GLY A 67 -15.46 15.78 9.24
N ARG A 68 -14.63 14.84 8.81
CA ARG A 68 -14.09 14.77 7.44
C ARG A 68 -14.92 13.83 6.57
N PRO A 69 -15.09 14.12 5.27
CA PRO A 69 -15.65 13.16 4.32
C PRO A 69 -14.79 11.90 4.26
N ALA A 70 -15.41 10.76 4.45
CA ALA A 70 -14.77 9.44 4.42
C ALA A 70 -15.53 8.49 3.50
N ILE A 71 -14.81 7.52 2.94
CA ILE A 71 -15.35 6.45 2.09
C ILE A 71 -15.20 5.13 2.84
N ARG A 72 -16.31 4.43 3.01
CA ARG A 72 -16.32 3.05 3.47
C ARG A 72 -15.88 2.15 2.34
N VAL A 73 -14.87 1.32 2.60
CA VAL A 73 -14.33 0.34 1.68
C VAL A 73 -14.70 -1.05 2.17
N GLU A 74 -15.41 -1.80 1.36
CA GLU A 74 -15.68 -3.21 1.61
C GLU A 74 -14.65 -4.05 0.88
N ARG A 75 -13.93 -4.87 1.61
CA ARG A 75 -13.00 -5.85 1.07
C ARG A 75 -13.64 -7.21 1.04
N TYR A 76 -13.75 -7.78 -0.14
CA TYR A 76 -14.22 -9.14 -0.38
C TYR A 76 -13.06 -10.06 -0.67
N SER A 77 -13.22 -11.36 -0.40
CA SER A 77 -12.22 -12.38 -0.75
C SER A 77 -12.84 -13.59 -1.43
N LYS A 78 -12.05 -14.25 -2.29
CA LYS A 78 -12.35 -15.58 -2.87
C LYS A 78 -11.06 -16.38 -3.00
N GLN A 79 -11.17 -17.72 -2.92
CA GLN A 79 -10.00 -18.61 -2.93
C GLN A 79 -9.51 -18.96 -4.33
N ASN A 80 -10.35 -18.84 -5.34
CA ASN A 80 -9.99 -19.17 -6.71
C ASN A 80 -10.61 -18.18 -7.71
N GLN A 81 -10.05 -18.12 -8.89
CA GLN A 81 -10.42 -17.14 -9.91
C GLN A 81 -11.89 -17.29 -10.37
N LEU A 82 -12.42 -18.51 -10.44
CA LEU A 82 -13.77 -18.80 -10.92
C LEU A 82 -14.85 -18.56 -9.87
N GLY A 83 -14.48 -18.40 -8.58
CA GLY A 83 -15.41 -18.13 -7.48
C GLY A 83 -15.97 -16.72 -7.52
N GLY A 84 -17.18 -16.55 -6.94
CA GLY A 84 -17.76 -15.23 -6.70
C GLY A 84 -17.20 -14.55 -5.45
N PHE A 85 -17.18 -13.22 -5.45
CA PHE A 85 -16.96 -12.42 -4.24
C PHE A 85 -18.29 -12.30 -3.46
N SER A 86 -18.47 -13.16 -2.47
CA SER A 86 -19.74 -13.26 -1.75
C SER A 86 -19.70 -12.80 -0.30
N ASN A 87 -18.52 -12.81 0.31
CA ASN A 87 -18.37 -12.48 1.72
C ASN A 87 -17.46 -11.27 1.90
N ILE A 88 -17.91 -10.31 2.69
CA ILE A 88 -17.06 -9.21 3.17
C ILE A 88 -16.04 -9.80 4.12
N LYS A 89 -14.77 -9.67 3.78
CA LYS A 89 -13.64 -10.09 4.60
C LYS A 89 -13.31 -9.03 5.64
N ASP A 90 -13.21 -7.77 5.19
CA ASP A 90 -12.83 -6.63 6.01
C ASP A 90 -13.65 -5.39 5.63
N ILE A 91 -13.82 -4.47 6.57
CA ILE A 91 -14.40 -3.15 6.33
C ILE A 91 -13.37 -2.13 6.78
N TRP A 92 -12.91 -1.34 5.81
CA TRP A 92 -11.97 -0.26 6.04
C TRP A 92 -12.61 1.08 5.71
N TYR A 93 -11.93 2.15 6.01
CA TYR A 93 -12.31 3.45 5.49
C TYR A 93 -11.10 4.26 5.06
N ARG A 94 -11.33 5.16 4.12
CA ARG A 94 -10.32 6.08 3.62
C ARG A 94 -10.84 7.51 3.65
N THR A 95 -9.94 8.44 3.99
CA THR A 95 -10.20 9.88 3.94
C THR A 95 -9.20 10.54 3.02
N ARG A 96 -9.65 11.59 2.33
CA ARG A 96 -8.77 12.44 1.52
C ARG A 96 -9.06 13.90 1.83
N THR A 97 -8.04 14.59 2.29
CA THR A 97 -8.04 16.04 2.51
C THR A 97 -7.22 16.74 1.42
N SER A 98 -7.10 18.07 1.51
CA SER A 98 -6.21 18.82 0.62
C SER A 98 -4.72 18.52 0.83
N LYS A 99 -4.33 17.90 1.94
CA LYS A 99 -2.93 17.66 2.31
C LYS A 99 -2.54 16.18 2.30
N ILE A 100 -3.42 15.30 2.76
CA ILE A 100 -3.11 13.88 2.94
C ILE A 100 -4.28 12.99 2.52
N ALA A 101 -3.94 11.75 2.15
CA ALA A 101 -4.89 10.65 2.05
C ALA A 101 -4.53 9.59 3.09
N GLU A 102 -5.52 9.13 3.83
CA GLU A 102 -5.40 8.14 4.89
C GLU A 102 -6.25 6.92 4.58
N GLN A 103 -5.77 5.77 5.02
CA GLN A 103 -6.54 4.53 5.04
C GLN A 103 -6.49 3.95 6.45
N ASN A 104 -7.65 3.68 7.02
CA ASN A 104 -7.79 2.95 8.27
C ASN A 104 -8.06 1.48 7.93
N GLU A 105 -7.15 0.62 8.36
CA GLU A 105 -7.19 -0.83 8.21
C GLU A 105 -7.24 -1.42 9.63
N GLU A 106 -8.40 -1.93 10.09
CA GLU A 106 -8.56 -2.58 11.41
C GLU A 106 -8.02 -1.75 12.59
N ASN A 107 -8.35 -0.47 12.65
CA ASN A 107 -7.87 0.51 13.64
C ASN A 107 -6.39 0.92 13.51
N VAL A 108 -5.75 0.58 12.40
CA VAL A 108 -4.42 1.05 12.04
C VAL A 108 -4.52 2.11 10.95
N VAL A 109 -4.03 3.32 11.20
CA VAL A 109 -4.14 4.43 10.27
C VAL A 109 -2.83 4.65 9.53
N PHE A 110 -2.86 4.49 8.21
CA PHE A 110 -1.73 4.75 7.33
C PHE A 110 -1.94 6.05 6.55
N ILE A 111 -0.95 6.94 6.52
CA ILE A 111 -0.94 8.09 5.60
C ILE A 111 -0.39 7.61 4.26
N LYS A 112 -1.30 7.26 3.35
CA LYS A 112 -0.95 6.68 2.03
C LYS A 112 -0.36 7.72 1.09
N HIS A 113 -0.85 8.97 1.13
CA HIS A 113 -0.34 10.06 0.31
C HIS A 113 -0.18 11.35 1.10
N ASN A 114 0.83 12.15 0.72
CA ASN A 114 1.06 13.51 1.20
C ASN A 114 1.10 14.48 0.01
N PHE A 115 0.01 15.19 -0.23
CA PHE A 115 -0.16 16.09 -1.37
C PHE A 115 0.59 17.42 -1.22
N PRO A 116 0.99 18.09 -2.32
CA PRO A 116 0.95 17.59 -3.70
C PRO A 116 1.93 16.45 -3.93
N VAL A 117 1.60 15.56 -4.89
CA VAL A 117 2.49 14.51 -5.36
C VAL A 117 3.69 15.15 -6.06
N LYS A 118 4.90 14.80 -5.65
CA LYS A 118 6.14 15.30 -6.23
C LYS A 118 7.24 14.27 -6.04
N GLU A 119 8.00 13.99 -7.09
CA GLU A 119 9.17 13.10 -7.07
C GLU A 119 10.10 13.45 -5.90
N GLY A 120 10.53 12.43 -5.14
CA GLY A 120 11.42 12.59 -3.99
C GLY A 120 10.81 13.21 -2.73
N LYS A 121 9.51 13.54 -2.71
CA LYS A 121 8.86 14.02 -1.48
C LYS A 121 8.67 12.89 -0.48
N THR A 122 9.04 13.14 0.78
CA THR A 122 8.99 12.17 1.87
C THR A 122 7.99 12.52 2.96
N TRP A 123 7.49 11.51 3.69
CA TRP A 123 6.65 11.66 4.89
C TRP A 123 6.66 10.38 5.74
N ASP A 124 6.40 10.49 7.04
CA ASP A 124 6.16 9.32 7.90
C ASP A 124 4.74 8.79 7.71
N GLY A 125 4.60 7.70 6.92
CA GLY A 125 3.32 7.03 6.66
C GLY A 125 2.69 6.38 7.88
N ASN A 126 3.49 6.11 8.91
CA ASN A 126 3.09 5.46 10.18
C ASN A 126 2.94 6.43 11.35
N SER A 127 3.00 7.75 11.13
CA SER A 127 3.02 8.74 12.20
C SER A 127 1.86 8.64 13.17
N LYS A 128 0.70 8.16 12.72
CA LYS A 128 -0.51 7.97 13.54
C LYS A 128 -0.52 6.66 14.35
N ASN A 129 0.42 5.75 14.12
CA ASN A 129 0.48 4.46 14.77
C ASN A 129 1.51 4.44 15.91
N THR A 130 1.32 3.60 16.91
CA THR A 130 2.33 3.36 17.94
C THR A 130 3.33 2.30 17.47
N LEU A 131 4.55 2.29 18.07
CA LEU A 131 5.51 1.21 17.79
C LEU A 131 4.92 -0.16 18.12
N GLN A 132 4.21 -0.28 19.23
CA GLN A 132 3.56 -1.54 19.63
C GLN A 132 2.55 -2.02 18.58
N THR A 133 1.75 -1.11 18.00
CA THR A 133 0.83 -1.44 16.91
C THR A 133 1.59 -2.00 15.72
N LEU A 134 2.68 -1.35 15.29
CA LEU A 134 3.49 -1.82 14.17
C LEU A 134 4.15 -3.18 14.46
N GLN A 135 4.65 -3.39 15.68
CA GLN A 135 5.18 -4.69 16.11
C GLN A 135 4.13 -5.81 16.01
N LEU A 136 2.89 -5.52 16.37
CA LEU A 136 1.79 -6.49 16.29
C LEU A 136 1.43 -6.85 14.85
N ILE A 137 1.23 -5.85 13.97
CA ILE A 137 0.82 -6.12 12.58
C ILE A 137 1.93 -6.76 11.75
N TYR A 138 3.18 -6.37 11.95
CA TYR A 138 4.33 -6.96 11.24
C TYR A 138 4.92 -8.18 11.95
N ARG A 139 4.43 -8.49 13.16
CA ARG A 139 4.92 -9.60 14.02
C ARG A 139 6.44 -9.59 14.20
N GLN A 140 7.01 -8.38 14.31
CA GLN A 140 8.45 -8.15 14.41
C GLN A 140 8.74 -7.14 15.51
N THR A 141 9.52 -7.56 16.52
CA THR A 141 9.88 -6.69 17.65
C THR A 141 10.84 -5.56 17.25
N ASN A 142 11.63 -5.78 16.20
CA ASN A 142 12.65 -4.86 15.72
C ASN A 142 12.17 -3.98 14.55
N ILE A 143 10.86 -3.96 14.25
CA ILE A 143 10.29 -3.12 13.21
C ILE A 143 10.54 -1.64 13.54
N PRO A 144 11.06 -0.82 12.60
CA PRO A 144 11.24 0.60 12.85
C PRO A 144 9.89 1.31 13.02
N LYS A 145 9.84 2.32 13.92
CA LYS A 145 8.63 3.13 14.14
C LYS A 145 8.38 4.07 12.96
N VAL A 146 9.43 4.69 12.46
CA VAL A 146 9.35 5.66 11.36
C VAL A 146 9.65 4.95 10.05
N TRP A 147 8.73 5.09 9.12
CA TRP A 147 8.90 4.66 7.74
C TRP A 147 8.81 5.93 6.87
N ASP A 148 9.94 6.31 6.32
CA ASP A 148 10.04 7.48 5.44
C ASP A 148 9.53 7.12 4.05
N TYR A 149 8.19 7.19 3.87
CA TYR A 149 7.56 7.01 2.56
C TYR A 149 8.08 8.06 1.61
N GLU A 150 8.33 7.67 0.36
CA GLU A 150 8.85 8.54 -0.68
C GLU A 150 8.13 8.31 -2.00
N TYR A 151 7.78 9.39 -2.71
CA TYR A 151 7.32 9.27 -4.08
C TYR A 151 8.47 9.01 -5.05
N LYS A 152 8.33 7.96 -5.85
CA LYS A 152 9.21 7.56 -6.94
C LYS A 152 8.41 7.39 -8.22
N ASN A 153 9.07 7.53 -9.37
CA ASN A 153 8.51 7.25 -10.69
C ASN A 153 7.19 8.02 -10.92
N VAL A 154 7.16 9.29 -10.56
CA VAL A 154 5.97 10.14 -10.67
C VAL A 154 5.65 10.40 -12.13
N HIS A 155 4.40 10.06 -12.56
CA HIS A 155 3.90 10.13 -13.93
C HIS A 155 4.53 9.13 -14.91
N GLU A 156 5.26 8.14 -14.42
CA GLU A 156 5.84 7.12 -15.27
C GLU A 156 4.81 6.03 -15.63
N PRO A 157 4.90 5.44 -16.83
CA PRO A 157 4.06 4.29 -17.19
C PRO A 157 4.47 3.07 -16.38
N TYR A 158 3.50 2.20 -16.11
CA TYR A 158 3.72 0.95 -15.37
C TYR A 158 2.94 -0.20 -15.98
N THR A 159 3.63 -1.33 -16.24
CA THR A 159 3.03 -2.53 -16.80
C THR A 159 3.10 -3.66 -15.79
N ILE A 160 1.94 -4.26 -15.48
CA ILE A 160 1.84 -5.41 -14.59
C ILE A 160 0.62 -6.25 -14.95
N ASN A 161 0.75 -7.55 -14.89
CA ASN A 161 -0.31 -8.54 -15.13
C ASN A 161 -1.12 -8.30 -16.43
N GLY A 162 -0.42 -7.86 -17.49
CA GLY A 162 -1.03 -7.58 -18.80
C GLY A 162 -1.73 -6.22 -18.92
N PHE A 163 -1.82 -5.44 -17.85
CA PHE A 163 -2.28 -4.05 -17.88
C PHE A 163 -1.10 -3.11 -18.08
N THR A 164 -1.31 -2.05 -18.85
CA THR A 164 -0.38 -0.92 -18.97
C THR A 164 -1.11 0.34 -18.55
N PHE A 165 -0.58 1.02 -17.55
CA PHE A 165 -1.07 2.29 -17.02
C PHE A 165 -0.15 3.40 -17.49
N ASP A 166 -0.66 4.40 -18.19
CA ASP A 166 0.15 5.47 -18.79
C ASP A 166 0.76 6.41 -17.75
N SER A 167 0.13 6.53 -16.59
CA SER A 167 0.58 7.43 -15.52
C SER A 167 0.39 6.78 -14.16
N THR A 168 1.50 6.54 -13.48
CA THR A 168 1.54 5.97 -12.14
C THR A 168 2.43 6.78 -11.21
N ILE A 169 2.34 6.45 -9.92
CA ILE A 169 3.30 6.84 -8.90
C ILE A 169 3.67 5.60 -8.08
N THR A 170 4.92 5.49 -7.70
CA THR A 170 5.37 4.52 -6.71
C THR A 170 5.51 5.22 -5.36
N VAL A 171 4.92 4.66 -4.31
CA VAL A 171 5.19 5.03 -2.92
C VAL A 171 6.12 3.97 -2.35
N LEU A 172 7.41 4.29 -2.30
CA LEU A 172 8.39 3.47 -1.59
C LEU A 172 8.21 3.74 -0.09
N GLN A 173 7.78 2.73 0.66
CA GLN A 173 7.44 2.88 2.08
C GLN A 173 8.64 2.61 2.98
N LEU A 174 9.41 1.59 2.67
CA LEU A 174 10.67 1.27 3.33
C LEU A 174 11.50 0.34 2.44
N ASP A 175 12.78 0.60 2.36
CA ASP A 175 13.79 -0.28 1.77
C ASP A 175 14.97 -0.40 2.75
N ARG A 176 14.95 -1.48 3.51
CA ARG A 176 15.98 -1.81 4.49
C ARG A 176 16.42 -3.26 4.32
N THR A 177 17.56 -3.47 3.71
CA THR A 177 18.13 -4.79 3.52
C THR A 177 19.23 -5.07 4.55
N ALA A 178 19.20 -6.26 5.14
CA ALA A 178 20.23 -6.77 6.04
C ALA A 178 20.61 -8.20 5.66
N THR A 179 21.87 -8.57 5.82
CA THR A 179 22.33 -9.96 5.61
C THR A 179 21.91 -10.86 6.77
N LEU A 180 21.95 -10.32 7.99
CA LEU A 180 21.41 -10.92 9.21
C LEU A 180 20.55 -9.88 9.91
N GLY A 181 19.50 -10.35 10.60
CA GLY A 181 18.51 -9.52 11.23
C GLY A 181 17.40 -9.12 10.29
N LEU A 182 16.65 -8.09 10.66
CA LEU A 182 15.43 -7.67 9.99
C LEU A 182 15.69 -6.93 8.68
N SER A 183 15.20 -7.50 7.58
CA SER A 183 15.04 -6.86 6.27
C SER A 183 13.58 -6.49 6.06
N VAL A 184 13.32 -5.28 5.56
CA VAL A 184 11.98 -4.83 5.20
C VAL A 184 12.05 -4.17 3.84
N PHE A 185 11.21 -4.64 2.91
CA PHE A 185 10.94 -3.96 1.65
C PHE A 185 9.44 -3.77 1.51
N ALA A 186 9.00 -2.52 1.35
CA ALA A 186 7.59 -2.20 1.21
C ALA A 186 7.39 -1.10 0.17
N GLN A 187 6.52 -1.36 -0.82
CA GLN A 187 6.13 -0.37 -1.82
C GLN A 187 4.68 -0.57 -2.27
N GLU A 188 4.09 0.51 -2.74
CA GLU A 188 2.77 0.54 -3.37
C GLU A 188 2.83 1.36 -4.66
N VAL A 189 2.23 0.84 -5.75
CA VAL A 189 2.11 1.55 -7.03
C VAL A 189 0.65 1.93 -7.24
N TYR A 190 0.41 3.20 -7.54
CA TYR A 190 -0.92 3.74 -7.77
C TYR A 190 -1.05 4.25 -9.20
N ALA A 191 -2.11 3.84 -9.89
CA ALA A 191 -2.43 4.30 -11.23
C ALA A 191 -3.47 5.42 -11.20
N LYS A 192 -3.30 6.41 -12.08
CA LYS A 192 -4.19 7.56 -12.19
C LYS A 192 -5.63 7.14 -12.51
N GLY A 193 -6.58 7.59 -11.70
CA GLY A 193 -8.01 7.29 -11.84
C GLY A 193 -8.44 5.94 -11.30
N ILE A 194 -7.51 5.05 -10.92
CA ILE A 194 -7.79 3.69 -10.46
C ILE A 194 -7.44 3.53 -8.97
N GLY A 195 -6.28 4.05 -8.56
CA GLY A 195 -5.74 3.86 -7.21
C GLY A 195 -4.66 2.78 -7.18
N LEU A 196 -4.60 2.01 -6.10
CA LEU A 196 -3.59 0.97 -5.89
C LEU A 196 -3.70 -0.13 -6.96
N VAL A 197 -2.60 -0.43 -7.64
CA VAL A 197 -2.52 -1.49 -8.69
C VAL A 197 -1.48 -2.55 -8.37
N HIS A 198 -0.51 -2.23 -7.50
CA HIS A 198 0.49 -3.19 -7.04
C HIS A 198 0.93 -2.85 -5.62
N LYS A 199 1.10 -3.87 -4.79
CA LYS A 199 1.66 -3.76 -3.44
C LYS A 199 2.62 -4.90 -3.21
N GLN A 200 3.80 -4.56 -2.68
CA GLN A 200 4.77 -5.53 -2.17
C GLN A 200 5.11 -5.20 -0.72
N LEU A 201 5.19 -6.22 0.10
CA LEU A 201 5.57 -6.09 1.50
C LEU A 201 6.34 -7.35 1.93
N ASN A 202 7.63 -7.22 2.12
CA ASN A 202 8.51 -8.28 2.57
C ASN A 202 9.07 -7.87 3.93
N VAL A 203 8.83 -8.68 4.94
CA VAL A 203 9.31 -8.48 6.30
C VAL A 203 9.96 -9.79 6.73
N ILE A 204 11.28 -9.86 6.63
CA ILE A 204 12.06 -11.08 6.83
C ILE A 204 13.15 -10.81 7.85
N ASP A 205 13.19 -11.62 8.90
CA ASP A 205 14.23 -11.61 9.92
C ASP A 205 15.05 -12.91 9.82
N ILE A 206 16.33 -12.76 9.50
CA ILE A 206 17.28 -13.88 9.37
C ILE A 206 18.17 -13.89 10.60
N GLN A 207 18.11 -14.97 11.37
CA GLN A 207 18.82 -15.12 12.63
C GLN A 207 19.78 -16.31 12.57
N LEU A 208 20.89 -16.22 13.31
CA LEU A 208 21.73 -17.40 13.55
C LEU A 208 20.99 -18.36 14.48
N PRO A 209 21.04 -19.66 14.24
CA PRO A 209 20.36 -20.64 15.06
C PRO A 209 20.89 -20.64 16.49
N THR A 210 19.99 -20.79 17.44
CA THR A 210 20.36 -20.86 18.86
C THR A 210 21.10 -22.17 19.18
N PHE A 211 20.79 -23.25 18.45
CA PHE A 211 21.41 -24.56 18.55
C PHE A 211 21.51 -25.18 17.15
N GLY A 212 22.64 -25.79 16.82
CA GLY A 212 22.81 -26.48 15.55
C GLY A 212 24.09 -26.10 14.82
N ASP A 213 24.07 -26.25 13.49
CA ASP A 213 25.20 -25.86 12.64
C ASP A 213 25.31 -24.32 12.62
N PRO A 214 26.47 -23.74 12.98
CA PRO A 214 26.65 -22.28 12.96
C PRO A 214 26.60 -21.65 11.56
N PHE A 215 26.51 -22.47 10.51
CA PHE A 215 26.35 -22.03 9.13
C PHE A 215 24.87 -22.10 8.63
N ASP A 216 23.97 -22.64 9.45
CA ASP A 216 22.53 -22.60 9.18
C ASP A 216 21.93 -21.28 9.66
N THR A 217 20.76 -20.92 9.16
CA THR A 217 20.05 -19.70 9.56
C THR A 217 18.56 -19.98 9.72
N ASP A 218 17.98 -19.47 10.79
CA ASP A 218 16.53 -19.46 11.00
C ASP A 218 15.93 -18.24 10.29
N THR A 219 14.85 -18.43 9.55
CA THR A 219 14.15 -17.38 8.82
C THR A 219 12.75 -17.19 9.35
N PHE A 220 12.40 -15.96 9.71
CA PHE A 220 11.09 -15.58 10.25
C PHE A 220 10.50 -14.42 9.47
N GLY A 221 9.19 -14.43 9.30
CA GLY A 221 8.49 -13.30 8.70
C GLY A 221 7.55 -13.68 7.57
N PHE A 222 7.34 -12.74 6.65
CA PHE A 222 6.44 -12.98 5.53
C PHE A 222 6.79 -12.14 4.30
N GLN A 223 6.35 -12.64 3.16
CA GLN A 223 6.34 -11.95 1.89
C GLN A 223 4.89 -11.86 1.41
N TYR A 224 4.50 -10.70 0.92
CA TYR A 224 3.16 -10.42 0.47
C TYR A 224 3.22 -9.61 -0.83
N GLU A 225 2.56 -10.12 -1.86
CA GLU A 225 2.40 -9.41 -3.12
C GLU A 225 0.92 -9.36 -3.48
N MET A 226 0.46 -8.19 -3.91
CA MET A 226 -0.90 -7.95 -4.37
C MET A 226 -0.85 -7.24 -5.71
N VAL A 227 -1.40 -7.88 -6.73
CA VAL A 227 -1.35 -7.43 -8.14
C VAL A 227 -2.76 -7.28 -8.69
N VAL A 228 -3.03 -6.16 -9.35
CA VAL A 228 -4.33 -5.89 -9.99
C VAL A 228 -4.69 -6.96 -11.02
N THR A 229 -5.96 -7.40 -10.99
CA THR A 229 -6.53 -8.36 -11.97
C THR A 229 -7.76 -7.82 -12.69
N ASP A 230 -8.45 -6.84 -12.11
CA ASP A 230 -9.59 -6.14 -12.72
C ASP A 230 -9.87 -4.84 -11.97
N PHE A 231 -10.56 -3.90 -12.62
CA PHE A 231 -11.01 -2.65 -12.01
C PHE A 231 -12.16 -2.05 -12.81
N GLY A 232 -13.03 -1.30 -12.12
CA GLY A 232 -14.20 -0.71 -12.77
C GLY A 232 -15.11 0.06 -11.82
N GLN A 233 -16.35 0.25 -12.29
CA GLN A 233 -17.41 0.93 -11.56
C GLN A 233 -18.72 0.17 -11.69
#